data_5f2177e82bcb2d046055607a8e6ba2b1
#
_entry.id   5f2177e82bcb2d046055607a8e6ba2b1
#
_cell.length_a   1.000
_cell.length_b   1.000
_cell.length_c   1.000
_cell.angle_alpha   90.00
_cell.angle_beta   90.00
_cell.angle_gamma   90.00
#
_symmetry.space_group_name_H-M   'P 1'
#
loop_
_entity.id
_entity.type
_entity.pdbx_description
1 polymer ?
#
loop_
_entity_poly.entity_id
_entity_poly.type
_entity_poly.pdbx_seq_one_letter_code
_entity_poly.pdbx_strand_id
1 'polypeptide(L)'
;MKNILLGVAFFLVTILSFGQSFEGFALYNSQGSNTTYLIDENLNIAHTWNLSTECNYTVQLKENGNLVRGTKNNGNQLGGAADAGRVQEIDPLGNIVWDYIYSNSEHLSHHDLTLVGDNVLLTAWEVKTVAEVNAEGYNNTDSDKWPTHFIELAPDGNGGAEIVWEWHIWDHLCQDNDASMPNYTAAISDHPELIDINMIQQMGGPGGGPDGGDWFHVNGVDYNEDLDQICFSSRFASEIYIIDHSTTTEEAASHMGGNSGMGGDLLYRWGNPSNYGMSGTRTIPNAVHDVRWITDDGRPNGGYLQIFNNSGVSNNQSAIDGIETPFDAETGTYTLNPGEAYGPSTYTTRYACAYSASGQSSSDRMSNGNIYVNASGGQGGAGVMYEVNTDGEIIWGPYNAQTQKGFRYECDHPGIIALESFMNSSTSSCFTSSVSEIDASLLIYPNPTNGIVSIELGTLNQNYTAFTVTTISGQTIYSELINNRTRIQFDLEGYPEGMYFVNVTNGKGEMISQRISYLR
;
A
#
# COMPACT_ATOMS: atom_id res chain seq x y z
N MET A 1 -42.24 -59.43 -22.37
CA MET A 1 -41.38 -58.27 -22.65
C MET A 1 -41.03 -57.62 -21.33
N LYS A 2 -39.82 -57.81 -20.86
CA LYS A 2 -39.34 -57.21 -19.59
C LYS A 2 -38.56 -55.91 -19.93
N ASN A 3 -39.08 -54.78 -19.47
CA ASN A 3 -38.41 -53.48 -19.59
C ASN A 3 -37.30 -53.38 -18.52
N ILE A 4 -36.08 -53.28 -18.97
CA ILE A 4 -34.93 -52.96 -18.12
C ILE A 4 -34.77 -51.42 -18.12
N LEU A 5 -35.07 -50.79 -16.98
CA LEU A 5 -34.72 -49.37 -16.75
C LEU A 5 -33.22 -49.29 -16.38
N LEU A 6 -32.42 -48.70 -17.26
CA LEU A 6 -31.05 -48.30 -16.95
C LEU A 6 -31.10 -46.98 -16.19
N GLY A 7 -30.82 -46.98 -14.90
CA GLY A 7 -30.59 -45.77 -14.11
C GLY A 7 -29.15 -45.26 -14.34
N VAL A 8 -29.03 -44.08 -14.95
CA VAL A 8 -27.76 -43.36 -15.04
C VAL A 8 -27.57 -42.59 -13.73
N ALA A 9 -26.64 -43.04 -12.89
CA ALA A 9 -26.21 -42.28 -11.72
C ALA A 9 -25.24 -41.17 -12.16
N PHE A 10 -25.70 -39.91 -12.06
CA PHE A 10 -24.82 -38.76 -12.16
C PHE A 10 -24.00 -38.64 -10.85
N PHE A 11 -22.73 -38.94 -10.90
CA PHE A 11 -21.79 -38.53 -9.84
C PHE A 11 -21.50 -37.05 -9.99
N LEU A 12 -22.07 -36.24 -9.10
CA LEU A 12 -21.62 -34.85 -8.91
C LEU A 12 -20.22 -34.93 -8.24
N VAL A 13 -19.18 -34.75 -9.01
CA VAL A 13 -17.86 -34.47 -8.47
C VAL A 13 -17.86 -33.00 -8.05
N THR A 14 -18.07 -32.74 -6.77
CA THR A 14 -17.77 -31.43 -6.18
C THR A 14 -16.25 -31.28 -6.21
N ILE A 15 -15.75 -30.50 -7.15
CA ILE A 15 -14.38 -29.98 -7.09
C ILE A 15 -14.39 -29.01 -5.91
N LEU A 16 -13.85 -29.43 -4.78
CA LEU A 16 -13.48 -28.51 -3.70
C LEU A 16 -12.32 -27.69 -4.25
N SER A 17 -12.62 -26.50 -4.76
CA SER A 17 -11.61 -25.48 -4.99
C SER A 17 -11.19 -25.01 -3.60
N PHE A 18 -10.10 -25.52 -3.07
CA PHE A 18 -9.41 -24.86 -1.97
C PHE A 18 -8.92 -23.54 -2.53
N GLY A 19 -9.31 -22.43 -1.94
CA GLY A 19 -8.75 -21.14 -2.28
C GLY A 19 -7.24 -21.24 -2.15
N GLN A 20 -6.54 -20.97 -3.25
CA GLN A 20 -5.08 -20.96 -3.25
C GLN A 20 -4.61 -19.65 -2.62
N SER A 21 -3.61 -19.70 -1.75
CA SER A 21 -2.97 -18.49 -1.26
C SER A 21 -2.43 -17.69 -2.44
N PHE A 22 -2.41 -16.36 -2.30
CA PHE A 22 -1.85 -15.49 -3.30
C PHE A 22 -0.34 -15.74 -3.41
N GLU A 23 0.16 -15.95 -4.62
CA GLU A 23 1.59 -16.10 -4.89
C GLU A 23 2.27 -14.73 -4.71
N GLY A 24 3.24 -14.64 -3.81
CA GLY A 24 3.92 -13.39 -3.52
C GLY A 24 4.53 -13.35 -2.12
N PHE A 25 4.99 -12.17 -1.74
CA PHE A 25 5.80 -11.97 -0.54
C PHE A 25 5.16 -10.98 0.42
N ALA A 26 5.35 -11.18 1.72
CA ALA A 26 5.01 -10.19 2.74
C ALA A 26 6.29 -9.53 3.27
N LEU A 27 6.32 -8.20 3.24
CA LEU A 27 7.42 -7.36 3.72
C LEU A 27 7.02 -6.69 5.03
N TYR A 28 7.88 -6.75 6.04
CA TYR A 28 7.62 -6.06 7.31
C TYR A 28 8.89 -5.69 8.07
N ASN A 29 8.82 -4.60 8.81
CA ASN A 29 9.78 -4.23 9.83
C ASN A 29 9.51 -5.02 11.13
N SER A 30 10.55 -5.61 11.72
CA SER A 30 10.44 -6.24 13.02
C SER A 30 10.61 -5.19 14.11
N GLN A 31 9.51 -4.84 14.78
CA GLN A 31 9.51 -3.83 15.86
C GLN A 31 10.46 -4.19 17.00
N GLY A 32 11.16 -3.20 17.53
CA GLY A 32 12.13 -3.37 18.62
C GLY A 32 13.42 -4.07 18.18
N SER A 33 13.64 -4.17 16.88
CA SER A 33 14.86 -4.72 16.28
C SER A 33 15.33 -3.84 15.10
N ASN A 34 16.49 -4.20 14.55
CA ASN A 34 17.05 -3.52 13.37
C ASN A 34 16.81 -4.32 12.08
N THR A 35 15.87 -5.25 12.09
CA THR A 35 15.73 -6.23 11.02
C THR A 35 14.42 -6.05 10.26
N THR A 36 14.51 -6.04 8.92
CA THR A 36 13.38 -6.10 8.00
C THR A 36 13.37 -7.47 7.33
N TYR A 37 12.19 -8.04 7.18
CA TYR A 37 12.00 -9.38 6.62
C TYR A 37 11.10 -9.36 5.40
N LEU A 38 11.46 -10.19 4.43
CA LEU A 38 10.59 -10.60 3.33
C LEU A 38 10.30 -12.09 3.49
N ILE A 39 9.03 -12.47 3.56
CA ILE A 39 8.59 -13.87 3.70
C ILE A 39 7.76 -14.31 2.50
N ASP A 40 7.93 -15.55 2.07
CA ASP A 40 7.26 -16.12 0.91
C ASP A 40 5.87 -16.70 1.22
N GLU A 41 5.19 -17.21 0.20
CA GLU A 41 3.88 -17.86 0.31
C GLU A 41 3.92 -19.17 1.12
N ASN A 42 5.10 -19.75 1.35
CA ASN A 42 5.31 -20.94 2.17
C ASN A 42 5.71 -20.60 3.62
N LEU A 43 5.63 -19.32 4.03
CA LEU A 43 6.00 -18.79 5.35
C LEU A 43 7.51 -18.89 5.66
N ASN A 44 8.37 -19.03 4.65
CA ASN A 44 9.80 -19.01 4.83
C ASN A 44 10.36 -17.60 4.65
N ILE A 45 11.47 -17.32 5.31
CA ILE A 45 12.20 -16.07 5.11
C ILE A 45 12.91 -16.15 3.76
N ALA A 46 12.43 -15.34 2.80
CA ALA A 46 13.02 -15.22 1.47
C ALA A 46 14.22 -14.27 1.46
N HIS A 47 14.14 -13.17 2.22
CA HIS A 47 15.25 -12.22 2.37
C HIS A 47 15.23 -11.52 3.73
N THR A 48 16.40 -11.04 4.16
CA THR A 48 16.57 -10.37 5.45
C THR A 48 17.56 -9.21 5.32
N TRP A 49 17.14 -8.04 5.76
CA TRP A 49 18.02 -6.88 5.92
C TRP A 49 18.32 -6.68 7.39
N ASN A 50 19.60 -6.82 7.78
CA ASN A 50 20.09 -6.52 9.12
C ASN A 50 20.76 -5.15 9.10
N LEU A 51 20.14 -4.15 9.70
CA LEU A 51 20.47 -2.75 9.53
C LEU A 51 21.02 -2.15 10.83
N SER A 52 21.51 -0.90 10.77
CA SER A 52 22.17 -0.25 11.91
C SER A 52 21.22 0.54 12.82
N THR A 53 20.00 0.84 12.33
CA THR A 53 19.02 1.65 13.05
C THR A 53 17.77 0.84 13.38
N GLU A 54 17.15 1.11 14.52
CA GLU A 54 15.93 0.45 14.95
C GLU A 54 14.78 0.75 13.98
N CYS A 55 14.02 -0.29 13.62
CA CYS A 55 12.86 -0.16 12.76
C CYS A 55 11.74 0.66 13.41
N ASN A 56 11.13 1.55 12.63
CA ASN A 56 9.80 2.04 12.91
C ASN A 56 8.76 1.12 12.23
N TYR A 57 7.51 1.55 12.11
CA TYR A 57 6.40 0.69 11.73
C TYR A 57 6.39 0.32 10.25
N THR A 58 6.67 1.27 9.37
CA THR A 58 6.45 1.12 7.94
C THR A 58 7.74 0.88 7.17
N VAL A 59 7.65 -0.01 6.18
CA VAL A 59 8.66 -0.23 5.14
C VAL A 59 7.94 -0.48 3.82
N GLN A 60 8.43 0.15 2.74
CA GLN A 60 7.93 0.02 1.38
C GLN A 60 9.02 -0.55 0.47
N LEU A 61 8.63 -1.32 -0.53
CA LEU A 61 9.52 -1.86 -1.56
C LEU A 61 9.40 -1.03 -2.83
N LYS A 62 10.51 -0.45 -3.28
CA LYS A 62 10.60 0.25 -4.56
C LYS A 62 10.70 -0.73 -5.73
N GLU A 63 10.38 -0.28 -6.93
CA GLU A 63 10.46 -1.08 -8.16
C GLU A 63 11.87 -1.59 -8.47
N ASN A 64 12.90 -0.87 -8.03
CA ASN A 64 14.31 -1.28 -8.20
C ASN A 64 14.80 -2.31 -7.16
N GLY A 65 13.94 -2.77 -6.26
CA GLY A 65 14.27 -3.71 -5.19
C GLY A 65 14.82 -3.07 -3.91
N ASN A 66 14.97 -1.76 -3.87
CA ASN A 66 15.37 -1.07 -2.65
C ASN A 66 14.20 -0.98 -1.66
N LEU A 67 14.52 -0.89 -0.37
CA LEU A 67 13.56 -0.57 0.67
C LEU A 67 13.57 0.93 0.97
N VAL A 68 12.39 1.50 1.20
CA VAL A 68 12.25 2.76 1.94
C VAL A 68 11.60 2.47 3.28
N ARG A 69 12.22 2.88 4.36
CA ARG A 69 11.74 2.57 5.71
C ARG A 69 11.83 3.76 6.65
N GLY A 70 10.82 3.90 7.51
CA GLY A 70 10.90 4.71 8.71
C GLY A 70 11.82 4.03 9.74
N THR A 71 12.62 4.81 10.46
CA THR A 71 13.53 4.31 11.49
C THR A 71 13.67 5.31 12.62
N LYS A 72 13.99 4.80 13.81
CA LYS A 72 14.21 5.67 14.97
C LYS A 72 15.46 6.50 14.82
N ASN A 73 15.33 7.79 15.09
CA ASN A 73 16.45 8.67 15.26
C ASN A 73 16.85 8.75 16.75
N ASN A 74 18.15 8.55 17.02
CA ASN A 74 18.68 8.72 18.37
C ASN A 74 18.78 10.22 18.71
N GLY A 75 17.99 10.67 19.65
CA GLY A 75 18.01 12.07 20.10
C GLY A 75 16.77 12.84 19.66
N ASN A 76 15.66 12.17 19.35
CA ASN A 76 14.36 12.81 19.19
C ASN A 76 14.04 13.64 20.43
N GLN A 77 13.60 14.88 20.22
CA GLN A 77 13.19 15.79 21.29
C GLN A 77 11.70 15.72 21.55
N LEU A 78 10.92 15.35 20.54
CA LEU A 78 9.51 14.97 20.66
C LEU A 78 9.41 13.46 20.79
N GLY A 79 8.32 12.97 21.39
CA GLY A 79 8.11 11.54 21.56
C GLY A 79 6.65 11.20 21.74
N GLY A 80 6.19 10.19 21.05
CA GLY A 80 4.81 9.71 21.08
C GLY A 80 4.71 8.30 20.53
N ALA A 81 3.50 7.87 20.22
CA ALA A 81 3.33 6.59 19.55
C ALA A 81 3.97 6.62 18.16
N ALA A 82 4.71 5.56 17.84
CA ALA A 82 5.34 5.39 16.53
C ALA A 82 6.33 6.50 16.12
N ASP A 83 6.98 7.13 17.11
CA ASP A 83 8.04 8.10 16.87
C ASP A 83 9.15 7.49 15.99
N ALA A 84 9.47 8.16 14.88
CA ALA A 84 10.52 7.76 13.93
C ALA A 84 11.67 8.77 13.93
N GLY A 85 11.49 9.89 13.25
CA GLY A 85 12.44 10.97 13.13
C GLY A 85 13.52 10.76 12.07
N ARG A 86 13.45 9.66 11.33
CA ARG A 86 14.42 9.33 10.28
C ARG A 86 13.81 8.42 9.22
N VAL A 87 14.20 8.61 7.96
CA VAL A 87 13.84 7.73 6.84
C VAL A 87 15.12 7.36 6.08
N GLN A 88 15.16 6.14 5.54
CA GLN A 88 16.29 5.60 4.80
C GLN A 88 15.82 4.83 3.58
N GLU A 89 16.53 4.97 2.46
CA GLU A 89 16.50 4.01 1.36
C GLU A 89 17.69 3.06 1.48
N ILE A 90 17.42 1.77 1.35
CA ILE A 90 18.35 0.67 1.59
C ILE A 90 18.36 -0.23 0.36
N ASP A 91 19.55 -0.55 -0.18
CA ASP A 91 19.69 -1.50 -1.28
C ASP A 91 19.46 -2.97 -0.84
N PRO A 92 19.34 -3.93 -1.77
CA PRO A 92 19.15 -5.33 -1.44
C PRO A 92 20.28 -5.95 -0.59
N LEU A 93 21.47 -5.34 -0.56
CA LEU A 93 22.63 -5.81 0.24
C LEU A 93 22.66 -5.19 1.65
N GLY A 94 21.74 -4.26 1.95
CA GLY A 94 21.69 -3.55 3.23
C GLY A 94 22.55 -2.27 3.29
N ASN A 95 23.04 -1.76 2.16
CA ASN A 95 23.73 -0.49 2.12
C ASN A 95 22.72 0.66 2.09
N ILE A 96 23.03 1.74 2.81
CA ILE A 96 22.22 2.96 2.78
C ILE A 96 22.47 3.67 1.45
N VAL A 97 21.40 3.89 0.67
CA VAL A 97 21.42 4.65 -0.58
C VAL A 97 21.32 6.14 -0.28
N TRP A 98 20.32 6.50 0.55
CA TRP A 98 20.21 7.84 1.11
C TRP A 98 19.55 7.80 2.49
N ASP A 99 19.70 8.88 3.24
CA ASP A 99 19.32 8.98 4.64
C ASP A 99 18.93 10.42 4.99
N TYR A 100 17.76 10.58 5.63
CA TYR A 100 17.24 11.88 6.00
C TYR A 100 16.70 11.89 7.43
N ILE A 101 17.15 12.87 8.23
CA ILE A 101 16.65 13.06 9.60
C ILE A 101 15.62 14.19 9.59
N TYR A 102 14.38 13.84 9.97
CA TYR A 102 13.30 14.80 10.16
C TYR A 102 12.86 14.81 11.63
N SER A 103 13.67 15.43 12.47
CA SER A 103 13.50 15.45 13.92
C SER A 103 14.25 16.60 14.55
N ASN A 104 13.53 17.46 15.26
CA ASN A 104 14.09 18.50 16.14
C ASN A 104 13.06 18.84 17.24
N SER A 105 13.13 20.05 17.84
CA SER A 105 12.16 20.53 18.84
C SER A 105 10.82 20.98 18.26
N GLU A 106 10.72 21.15 16.94
CA GLU A 106 9.56 21.73 16.25
C GLU A 106 8.81 20.71 15.42
N HIS A 107 9.47 19.63 14.98
CA HIS A 107 8.85 18.57 14.18
C HIS A 107 9.49 17.20 14.40
N LEU A 108 8.70 16.15 14.06
CA LEU A 108 9.14 14.75 14.13
C LEU A 108 8.30 13.88 13.18
N SER A 109 8.96 13.11 12.29
CA SER A 109 8.24 12.08 11.51
C SER A 109 7.80 10.91 12.37
N HIS A 110 6.61 10.37 12.07
CA HIS A 110 6.01 9.29 12.84
C HIS A 110 5.13 8.37 11.98
N HIS A 111 4.69 7.26 12.54
CA HIS A 111 3.72 6.27 12.05
C HIS A 111 3.98 5.74 10.64
N ASP A 112 3.77 6.50 9.60
CA ASP A 112 3.64 5.99 8.25
C ASP A 112 4.40 6.81 7.21
N LEU A 113 4.64 6.17 6.07
CA LEU A 113 5.17 6.76 4.86
C LEU A 113 4.59 6.03 3.64
N THR A 114 4.58 6.69 2.49
CA THR A 114 4.26 6.06 1.20
C THR A 114 5.18 6.58 0.11
N LEU A 115 5.23 5.87 -1.03
CA LEU A 115 6.00 6.27 -2.19
C LEU A 115 5.18 7.20 -3.09
N VAL A 116 5.83 8.24 -3.64
CA VAL A 116 5.30 9.13 -4.67
C VAL A 116 6.30 9.08 -5.83
N GLY A 117 6.12 8.13 -6.75
CA GLY A 117 7.14 7.80 -7.73
C GLY A 117 8.47 7.39 -7.07
N ASP A 118 9.53 8.13 -7.35
CA ASP A 118 10.84 7.94 -6.71
C ASP A 118 10.98 8.65 -5.36
N ASN A 119 10.05 9.55 -5.02
CA ASN A 119 10.02 10.33 -3.80
C ASN A 119 9.33 9.56 -2.66
N VAL A 120 9.39 10.14 -1.46
CA VAL A 120 8.82 9.55 -0.24
C VAL A 120 7.99 10.59 0.50
N LEU A 121 6.72 10.31 0.70
CA LEU A 121 5.81 11.11 1.51
C LEU A 121 5.87 10.61 2.96
N LEU A 122 6.18 11.52 3.90
CA LEU A 122 6.25 11.22 5.33
C LEU A 122 5.09 11.87 6.09
N THR A 123 4.54 11.14 7.05
CA THR A 123 3.69 11.70 8.10
C THR A 123 4.55 12.28 9.22
N ALA A 124 4.26 13.51 9.66
CA ALA A 124 5.01 14.15 10.73
C ALA A 124 4.12 14.98 11.66
N TRP A 125 4.60 15.22 12.88
CA TRP A 125 4.08 16.23 13.78
C TRP A 125 4.82 17.55 13.58
N GLU A 126 4.12 18.66 13.75
CA GLU A 126 4.68 19.99 13.98
C GLU A 126 4.20 20.52 15.33
N VAL A 127 5.06 21.27 16.04
CA VAL A 127 4.71 21.82 17.36
C VAL A 127 4.04 23.19 17.18
N LYS A 128 2.84 23.32 17.69
CA LYS A 128 2.15 24.61 17.85
C LYS A 128 2.06 24.95 19.34
N THR A 129 2.56 26.10 19.71
CA THR A 129 2.56 26.59 21.09
C THR A 129 1.15 26.87 21.59
N VAL A 130 0.94 26.87 22.90
CA VAL A 130 -0.34 27.28 23.52
C VAL A 130 -0.85 28.61 22.95
N ALA A 131 0.05 29.57 22.67
CA ALA A 131 -0.33 30.87 22.13
C ALA A 131 -0.87 30.77 20.70
N GLU A 132 -0.24 29.97 19.83
CA GLU A 132 -0.69 29.71 18.45
C GLU A 132 -2.02 28.95 18.46
N VAL A 133 -2.13 27.90 19.25
CA VAL A 133 -3.36 27.08 19.36
C VAL A 133 -4.53 27.93 19.84
N ASN A 134 -4.34 28.82 20.81
CA ASN A 134 -5.36 29.78 21.27
C ASN A 134 -5.72 30.83 20.20
N ALA A 135 -4.72 31.26 19.39
CA ALA A 135 -4.98 32.21 18.31
C ALA A 135 -5.86 31.64 17.18
N GLU A 136 -5.89 30.31 17.05
CA GLU A 136 -6.80 29.59 16.14
C GLU A 136 -8.15 29.22 16.79
N GLY A 137 -8.43 29.71 18.01
CA GLY A 137 -9.73 29.54 18.65
C GLY A 137 -9.97 28.16 19.27
N TYR A 138 -8.92 27.43 19.61
CA TYR A 138 -9.06 26.21 20.40
C TYR A 138 -9.50 26.57 21.82
N ASN A 139 -10.59 25.96 22.26
CA ASN A 139 -11.31 26.44 23.46
C ASN A 139 -10.90 25.78 24.78
N ASN A 140 -9.92 24.87 24.77
CA ASN A 140 -9.53 24.10 25.98
C ASN A 140 -8.07 23.66 25.91
N THR A 141 -7.13 24.61 25.73
CA THR A 141 -5.71 24.24 25.73
C THR A 141 -4.98 24.72 26.97
N ASP A 142 -4.15 23.85 27.52
CA ASP A 142 -3.23 24.09 28.62
C ASP A 142 -1.79 23.66 28.27
N SER A 143 -1.59 23.09 27.07
CA SER A 143 -0.31 22.59 26.59
C SER A 143 -0.17 22.79 25.07
N ASP A 144 1.05 22.75 24.58
CA ASP A 144 1.35 22.73 23.15
C ASP A 144 0.65 21.55 22.46
N LYS A 145 0.29 21.73 21.18
CA LYS A 145 -0.32 20.70 20.36
C LYS A 145 0.60 20.36 19.18
N TRP A 146 0.53 19.10 18.74
CA TRP A 146 1.31 18.62 17.62
C TRP A 146 0.37 18.16 16.49
N PRO A 147 -0.15 19.12 15.68
CA PRO A 147 -0.91 18.79 14.49
C PRO A 147 -0.05 18.03 13.50
N THR A 148 -0.73 17.32 12.61
CA THR A 148 -0.09 16.55 11.54
C THR A 148 0.25 17.45 10.37
N HIS A 149 1.38 17.18 9.74
CA HIS A 149 1.70 17.65 8.40
C HIS A 149 2.35 16.52 7.60
N PHE A 150 2.38 16.69 6.29
CA PHE A 150 3.07 15.80 5.36
C PHE A 150 4.22 16.55 4.71
N ILE A 151 5.33 15.85 4.48
CA ILE A 151 6.42 16.32 3.64
C ILE A 151 6.74 15.28 2.59
N GLU A 152 7.00 15.72 1.37
CA GLU A 152 7.53 14.87 0.31
C GLU A 152 9.02 15.12 0.16
N LEU A 153 9.80 14.05 0.20
CA LEU A 153 11.25 14.04 0.08
C LEU A 153 11.68 13.50 -1.27
N ALA A 154 12.42 14.28 -2.03
CA ALA A 154 13.11 13.84 -3.24
C ALA A 154 14.57 13.51 -2.91
N PRO A 155 15.11 12.32 -3.30
CA PRO A 155 16.52 12.01 -3.15
C PRO A 155 17.41 13.03 -3.90
N ASP A 156 18.45 13.55 -3.23
CA ASP A 156 19.33 14.61 -3.79
C ASP A 156 20.47 14.07 -4.69
N GLY A 157 20.55 12.74 -4.84
CA GLY A 157 21.60 12.05 -5.58
C GLY A 157 22.97 12.04 -4.90
N ASN A 158 23.10 12.62 -3.69
CA ASN A 158 24.34 12.71 -2.92
C ASN A 158 24.29 11.95 -1.59
N GLY A 159 23.25 11.13 -1.41
CA GLY A 159 23.02 10.33 -0.20
C GLY A 159 22.14 10.99 0.84
N GLY A 160 21.52 12.12 0.52
CA GLY A 160 20.48 12.81 1.28
C GLY A 160 19.20 12.98 0.47
N ALA A 161 18.33 13.86 0.95
CA ALA A 161 17.07 14.24 0.28
C ALA A 161 16.73 15.70 0.57
N GLU A 162 15.86 16.28 -0.23
CA GLU A 162 15.31 17.62 -0.04
C GLU A 162 13.78 17.58 0.00
N ILE A 163 13.14 18.50 0.73
CA ILE A 163 11.71 18.64 0.77
C ILE A 163 11.27 19.35 -0.51
N VAL A 164 10.37 18.72 -1.27
CA VAL A 164 9.85 19.25 -2.54
C VAL A 164 8.39 19.65 -2.47
N TRP A 165 7.65 19.16 -1.48
CA TRP A 165 6.25 19.50 -1.24
C TRP A 165 5.92 19.33 0.25
N GLU A 166 5.00 20.19 0.75
CA GLU A 166 4.50 20.15 2.12
C GLU A 166 3.00 20.47 2.16
N TRP A 167 2.29 19.83 3.08
CA TRP A 167 0.91 20.12 3.43
C TRP A 167 0.72 20.08 4.95
N HIS A 168 0.04 21.07 5.51
CA HIS A 168 -0.17 21.20 6.95
C HIS A 168 -1.66 21.27 7.27
N ILE A 169 -2.15 20.38 8.14
CA ILE A 169 -3.53 20.45 8.62
C ILE A 169 -3.84 21.81 9.25
N TRP A 170 -2.81 22.48 9.74
CA TRP A 170 -2.90 23.78 10.41
C TRP A 170 -3.39 24.90 9.50
N ASP A 171 -3.18 24.80 8.22
CA ASP A 171 -3.61 25.80 7.23
C ASP A 171 -5.08 25.63 6.82
N HIS A 172 -5.75 24.55 7.24
CA HIS A 172 -7.11 24.16 6.84
C HIS A 172 -8.07 24.07 8.02
N LEU A 173 -7.92 24.96 8.99
CA LEU A 173 -8.72 24.98 10.22
C LEU A 173 -9.92 25.92 10.12
N CYS A 174 -11.03 25.55 10.78
CA CYS A 174 -12.15 26.42 11.08
C CYS A 174 -12.61 26.23 12.53
N GLN A 175 -13.47 27.14 13.02
CA GLN A 175 -14.14 27.02 14.33
C GLN A 175 -15.37 27.94 14.39
N ASP A 176 -16.34 27.61 15.24
CA ASP A 176 -17.56 28.39 15.48
C ASP A 176 -17.65 28.93 16.92
N ASN A 177 -16.57 28.84 17.67
CA ASN A 177 -16.52 29.17 19.09
C ASN A 177 -16.25 30.66 19.37
N ASP A 178 -15.34 31.30 18.62
CA ASP A 178 -14.92 32.68 18.82
C ASP A 178 -14.92 33.49 17.52
N ALA A 179 -15.90 34.36 17.36
CA ALA A 179 -16.07 35.20 16.17
C ALA A 179 -14.97 36.26 16.01
N SER A 180 -14.08 36.43 16.93
CA SER A 180 -12.95 37.36 16.83
C SER A 180 -11.71 36.75 16.17
N MET A 181 -11.67 35.42 15.99
CA MET A 181 -10.56 34.70 15.37
C MET A 181 -10.66 34.62 13.85
N PRO A 182 -9.54 34.57 13.13
CA PRO A 182 -9.52 34.69 11.66
C PRO A 182 -10.19 33.51 10.93
N ASN A 183 -10.18 32.29 11.53
CA ASN A 183 -10.76 31.06 10.99
C ASN A 183 -12.21 30.82 11.43
N TYR A 184 -12.89 31.86 11.93
CA TYR A 184 -14.27 31.75 12.40
C TYR A 184 -15.26 31.54 11.24
N THR A 185 -16.14 30.56 11.42
CA THR A 185 -17.35 30.37 10.61
C THR A 185 -18.60 30.38 11.49
N ALA A 186 -19.75 30.79 10.93
CA ALA A 186 -21.00 30.78 11.69
C ALA A 186 -21.57 29.38 11.94
N ALA A 187 -21.19 28.42 11.11
CA ALA A 187 -21.54 27.01 11.26
C ALA A 187 -20.44 26.15 10.61
N ILE A 188 -19.92 25.22 11.37
CA ILE A 188 -18.91 24.25 10.87
C ILE A 188 -19.45 23.43 9.69
N SER A 189 -20.76 23.14 9.67
CA SER A 189 -21.42 22.41 8.59
C SER A 189 -21.40 23.10 7.22
N ASP A 190 -21.10 24.38 7.18
CA ASP A 190 -20.97 25.12 5.92
C ASP A 190 -19.58 24.95 5.27
N HIS A 191 -18.62 24.36 6.02
CA HIS A 191 -17.23 24.16 5.64
C HIS A 191 -16.77 22.70 5.88
N PRO A 192 -17.39 21.71 5.21
CA PRO A 192 -16.98 20.30 5.34
C PRO A 192 -15.57 20.03 4.81
N GLU A 193 -15.03 20.93 3.98
CA GLU A 193 -13.68 20.92 3.45
C GLU A 193 -12.60 21.32 4.47
N LEU A 194 -13.00 21.88 5.63
CA LEU A 194 -12.08 22.31 6.69
C LEU A 194 -12.17 21.44 7.93
N ILE A 195 -11.16 21.55 8.78
CA ILE A 195 -11.07 20.85 10.05
C ILE A 195 -11.51 21.77 11.20
N ASP A 196 -12.56 21.41 11.91
CA ASP A 196 -12.89 22.09 13.17
C ASP A 196 -11.78 21.82 14.21
N ILE A 197 -11.05 22.88 14.58
CA ILE A 197 -9.98 22.77 15.58
C ILE A 197 -10.49 22.25 16.92
N ASN A 198 -11.78 22.42 17.20
CA ASN A 198 -12.43 22.00 18.45
C ASN A 198 -13.06 20.61 18.40
N MET A 199 -13.00 19.88 17.26
CA MET A 199 -13.64 18.57 17.15
C MET A 199 -12.99 17.49 18.04
N ILE A 200 -11.73 17.64 18.41
CA ILE A 200 -10.99 16.73 19.31
C ILE A 200 -10.64 17.47 20.59
N GLN A 201 -11.42 17.25 21.65
CA GLN A 201 -11.27 17.90 22.94
C GLN A 201 -10.55 17.04 23.99
N GLN A 202 -10.59 15.74 23.84
CA GLN A 202 -9.97 14.80 24.77
C GLN A 202 -8.83 14.07 24.07
N MET A 203 -7.62 14.47 24.41
CA MET A 203 -6.42 13.77 24.02
C MET A 203 -6.01 12.87 25.17
N GLY A 204 -6.19 11.63 25.01
CA GLY A 204 -5.89 10.68 26.04
C GLY A 204 -6.21 9.27 25.57
N GLY A 205 -5.19 8.53 25.40
CA GLY A 205 -5.23 7.14 25.00
C GLY A 205 -3.81 6.67 24.78
N PRO A 206 -3.58 5.38 24.53
CA PRO A 206 -2.27 4.89 24.14
C PRO A 206 -1.82 5.65 22.89
N GLY A 207 -0.83 6.52 23.01
CA GLY A 207 -0.25 7.25 21.90
C GLY A 207 -0.25 8.77 21.96
N GLY A 208 -1.11 9.37 22.79
CA GLY A 208 -1.04 10.80 23.01
C GLY A 208 0.12 11.16 23.92
N GLY A 209 1.33 11.14 23.63
CA GLY A 209 2.52 11.47 24.41
C GLY A 209 2.33 11.90 25.89
N PRO A 210 3.37 11.99 26.69
CA PRO A 210 3.23 12.28 28.12
C PRO A 210 2.53 13.63 28.39
N ASP A 211 2.54 14.54 27.44
CA ASP A 211 1.98 15.89 27.58
C ASP A 211 0.73 16.12 26.68
N GLY A 212 0.20 15.07 26.04
CA GLY A 212 -0.99 15.18 25.18
C GLY A 212 -0.79 16.05 23.94
N GLY A 213 0.44 16.13 23.41
CA GLY A 213 0.77 16.94 22.25
C GLY A 213 0.13 16.43 20.96
N ASP A 214 0.17 15.13 20.70
CA ASP A 214 -0.40 14.50 19.52
C ASP A 214 -1.92 14.72 19.44
N TRP A 215 -2.32 15.70 18.65
CA TRP A 215 -3.70 16.16 18.64
C TRP A 215 -4.60 15.36 17.69
N PHE A 216 -4.10 14.99 16.50
CA PHE A 216 -4.91 14.40 15.43
C PHE A 216 -4.64 12.90 15.24
N HIS A 217 -3.44 12.47 15.53
CA HIS A 217 -2.99 11.09 15.49
C HIS A 217 -3.22 10.42 14.12
N VAL A 218 -2.65 11.02 13.07
CA VAL A 218 -2.60 10.39 11.74
C VAL A 218 -1.68 9.18 11.80
N ASN A 219 -2.13 8.07 11.20
CA ASN A 219 -1.49 6.78 11.38
C ASN A 219 -1.48 5.90 10.11
N GLY A 220 -2.02 6.41 9.02
CA GLY A 220 -2.01 5.82 7.69
C GLY A 220 -1.98 6.93 6.66
N VAL A 221 -1.15 6.78 5.63
CA VAL A 221 -1.07 7.66 4.47
C VAL A 221 -0.83 6.83 3.23
N ASP A 222 -1.52 7.15 2.14
CA ASP A 222 -1.33 6.50 0.85
C ASP A 222 -1.51 7.51 -0.28
N TYR A 223 -0.90 7.23 -1.43
CA TYR A 223 -0.90 8.08 -2.60
C TYR A 223 -1.51 7.35 -3.81
N ASN A 224 -2.37 8.04 -4.53
CA ASN A 224 -2.96 7.57 -5.77
C ASN A 224 -2.37 8.36 -6.94
N GLU A 225 -1.55 7.70 -7.75
CA GLU A 225 -0.87 8.33 -8.89
C GLU A 225 -1.84 8.77 -10.00
N ASP A 226 -2.90 7.98 -10.26
CA ASP A 226 -3.86 8.28 -11.33
C ASP A 226 -4.71 9.53 -11.01
N LEU A 227 -5.00 9.75 -9.73
CA LEU A 227 -5.78 10.90 -9.26
C LEU A 227 -4.90 12.07 -8.79
N ASP A 228 -3.61 11.82 -8.55
CA ASP A 228 -2.68 12.73 -7.88
C ASP A 228 -3.22 13.24 -6.55
N GLN A 229 -3.66 12.28 -5.70
CA GLN A 229 -4.33 12.54 -4.43
C GLN A 229 -3.69 11.72 -3.30
N ILE A 230 -3.74 12.27 -2.09
CA ILE A 230 -3.30 11.60 -0.86
C ILE A 230 -4.52 11.28 -0.02
N CYS A 231 -4.62 10.04 0.48
CA CYS A 231 -5.56 9.70 1.56
C CYS A 231 -4.81 9.49 2.88
N PHE A 232 -5.48 9.82 3.99
CA PHE A 232 -4.93 9.59 5.32
C PHE A 232 -6.01 9.27 6.36
N SER A 233 -5.62 8.58 7.43
CA SER A 233 -6.52 8.18 8.52
C SER A 233 -6.12 8.81 9.85
N SER A 234 -7.11 9.30 10.60
CA SER A 234 -6.95 9.82 11.95
C SER A 234 -7.64 8.91 12.99
N ARG A 235 -6.85 8.41 13.94
CA ARG A 235 -7.37 7.61 15.05
C ARG A 235 -8.31 8.41 15.95
N PHE A 236 -7.94 9.64 16.29
CA PHE A 236 -8.69 10.43 17.27
C PHE A 236 -9.94 11.04 16.68
N ALA A 237 -9.91 11.43 15.42
CA ALA A 237 -11.09 11.87 14.70
C ALA A 237 -12.05 10.71 14.36
N SER A 238 -11.56 9.47 14.29
CA SER A 238 -12.29 8.31 13.75
C SER A 238 -12.77 8.58 12.32
N GLU A 239 -11.90 9.16 11.49
CA GLU A 239 -12.18 9.55 10.12
C GLU A 239 -11.00 9.22 9.20
N ILE A 240 -11.31 9.16 7.90
CA ILE A 240 -10.38 9.14 6.79
C ILE A 240 -10.62 10.35 5.90
N TYR A 241 -9.59 10.79 5.20
CA TYR A 241 -9.59 12.04 4.44
C TYR A 241 -8.89 11.86 3.09
N ILE A 242 -9.22 12.70 2.12
CA ILE A 242 -8.51 12.84 0.85
C ILE A 242 -8.19 14.32 0.63
N ILE A 243 -6.96 14.59 0.16
CA ILE A 243 -6.48 15.92 -0.24
C ILE A 243 -5.87 15.85 -1.64
N ASP A 244 -5.78 17.04 -2.29
CA ASP A 244 -5.15 17.20 -3.60
C ASP A 244 -3.63 17.32 -3.45
N HIS A 245 -2.88 16.41 -4.08
CA HIS A 245 -1.42 16.46 -4.11
C HIS A 245 -0.87 17.23 -5.32
N SER A 246 -1.68 17.46 -6.35
CA SER A 246 -1.28 18.17 -7.57
C SER A 246 -0.93 19.66 -7.37
N THR A 247 -0.99 20.12 -6.12
CA THR A 247 -0.69 21.48 -5.68
C THR A 247 0.81 21.76 -5.59
N THR A 248 1.21 23.00 -5.74
CA THR A 248 2.49 23.47 -5.18
C THR A 248 2.36 23.59 -3.65
N THR A 249 3.48 23.68 -2.92
CA THR A 249 3.46 23.91 -1.47
C THR A 249 2.65 25.18 -1.09
N GLU A 250 2.77 26.25 -1.87
CA GLU A 250 2.00 27.47 -1.64
C GLU A 250 0.49 27.28 -1.88
N GLU A 251 0.11 26.48 -2.88
CA GLU A 251 -1.30 26.13 -3.12
C GLU A 251 -1.81 25.18 -2.04
N ALA A 252 -0.98 24.21 -1.62
CA ALA A 252 -1.29 23.27 -0.54
C ALA A 252 -1.54 23.99 0.81
N ALA A 253 -0.92 25.15 1.04
CA ALA A 253 -1.17 26.02 2.21
C ALA A 253 -2.35 26.99 2.02
N SER A 254 -3.12 26.87 0.92
CA SER A 254 -4.20 27.78 0.59
C SER A 254 -5.50 27.02 0.27
N HIS A 255 -6.58 27.79 0.04
CA HIS A 255 -7.90 27.26 -0.33
C HIS A 255 -8.14 27.28 -1.84
N MET A 256 -7.10 27.39 -2.66
CA MET A 256 -7.19 27.51 -4.13
C MET A 256 -5.95 26.90 -4.79
N GLY A 257 -6.14 26.31 -5.96
CA GLY A 257 -5.07 25.70 -6.74
C GLY A 257 -5.20 24.19 -6.83
N GLY A 258 -4.21 23.56 -7.43
CA GLY A 258 -4.24 22.13 -7.76
C GLY A 258 -5.31 21.78 -8.82
N ASN A 259 -5.42 20.49 -9.13
CA ASN A 259 -6.40 19.98 -10.10
C ASN A 259 -7.85 20.14 -9.61
N SER A 260 -8.05 20.08 -8.30
CA SER A 260 -9.36 20.28 -7.67
C SER A 260 -9.83 21.73 -7.67
N GLY A 261 -8.89 22.69 -7.74
CA GLY A 261 -9.13 24.11 -7.53
C GLY A 261 -9.36 24.52 -6.06
N MET A 262 -9.21 23.58 -5.12
CA MET A 262 -9.46 23.76 -3.68
C MET A 262 -8.17 23.94 -2.86
N GLY A 263 -7.01 23.96 -3.52
CA GLY A 263 -5.73 24.02 -2.81
C GLY A 263 -5.53 22.78 -1.94
N GLY A 264 -5.12 22.97 -0.68
CA GLY A 264 -4.93 21.88 0.27
C GLY A 264 -6.16 21.51 1.11
N ASP A 265 -7.34 22.08 0.81
CA ASP A 265 -8.57 21.73 1.52
C ASP A 265 -8.96 20.26 1.29
N LEU A 266 -9.76 19.70 2.21
CA LEU A 266 -10.23 18.33 2.12
C LEU A 266 -11.16 18.15 0.91
N LEU A 267 -10.83 17.24 0.02
CA LEU A 267 -11.69 16.83 -1.09
C LEU A 267 -12.80 15.90 -0.64
N TYR A 268 -12.51 15.09 0.36
CA TYR A 268 -13.40 14.08 0.91
C TYR A 268 -13.05 13.76 2.35
N ARG A 269 -14.07 13.44 3.14
CA ARG A 269 -13.93 12.89 4.49
C ARG A 269 -15.00 11.84 4.77
N TRP A 270 -14.65 10.81 5.51
CA TRP A 270 -15.61 9.77 5.89
C TRP A 270 -15.32 9.24 7.29
N GLY A 271 -16.37 9.19 8.10
CA GLY A 271 -16.28 8.68 9.47
C GLY A 271 -17.35 9.31 10.35
N ASN A 272 -16.98 10.23 11.23
CA ASN A 272 -17.89 10.85 12.18
C ASN A 272 -18.47 12.18 11.67
N PRO A 273 -19.72 12.22 11.19
CA PRO A 273 -20.32 13.46 10.67
C PRO A 273 -20.38 14.61 11.67
N SER A 274 -20.41 14.32 12.98
CA SER A 274 -20.45 15.35 14.01
C SER A 274 -19.16 16.18 14.06
N ASN A 275 -18.04 15.68 13.53
CA ASN A 275 -16.79 16.41 13.47
C ASN A 275 -16.84 17.63 12.54
N TYR A 276 -17.82 17.69 11.64
CA TYR A 276 -18.08 18.85 10.76
C TYR A 276 -19.55 19.29 10.81
N GLY A 277 -20.15 19.21 11.99
CA GLY A 277 -21.46 19.77 12.25
C GLY A 277 -22.64 19.07 11.55
N MET A 278 -22.42 17.94 10.91
CA MET A 278 -23.47 17.19 10.23
C MET A 278 -24.14 16.19 11.16
N SER A 279 -25.40 15.91 10.91
CA SER A 279 -26.20 14.94 11.65
C SER A 279 -26.49 13.70 10.81
N GLY A 280 -26.79 12.60 11.46
CA GLY A 280 -27.22 11.37 10.81
C GLY A 280 -26.70 10.13 11.52
N THR A 281 -27.40 8.99 11.30
CA THR A 281 -26.91 7.69 11.74
C THR A 281 -25.97 7.13 10.68
N ARG A 282 -24.75 6.83 11.07
CA ARG A 282 -23.76 6.30 10.16
C ARG A 282 -22.84 5.31 10.89
N THR A 283 -22.23 4.40 10.15
CA THR A 283 -21.13 3.57 10.65
C THR A 283 -19.91 4.46 10.83
N ILE A 284 -19.41 4.53 12.05
CA ILE A 284 -18.22 5.31 12.39
C ILE A 284 -17.07 4.33 12.57
N PRO A 285 -15.92 4.53 11.91
CA PRO A 285 -14.70 3.79 12.20
C PRO A 285 -14.33 3.97 13.67
N ASN A 286 -13.75 2.93 14.29
CA ASN A 286 -13.33 3.01 15.67
C ASN A 286 -11.85 2.65 15.79
N ALA A 287 -11.04 3.65 16.14
CA ALA A 287 -9.59 3.57 16.19
C ALA A 287 -8.96 3.16 14.83
N VAL A 288 -9.44 3.78 13.75
CA VAL A 288 -9.03 3.48 12.37
C VAL A 288 -7.52 3.67 12.16
N HIS A 289 -6.94 2.77 11.34
CA HIS A 289 -5.56 2.84 10.86
C HIS A 289 -5.49 2.47 9.38
N ASP A 290 -4.37 2.81 8.76
CA ASP A 290 -3.91 2.27 7.48
C ASP A 290 -4.95 2.41 6.36
N VAL A 291 -5.42 3.63 6.12
CA VAL A 291 -6.23 3.88 4.93
C VAL A 291 -5.36 3.76 3.68
N ARG A 292 -5.86 3.04 2.66
CA ARG A 292 -5.21 2.84 1.38
C ARG A 292 -6.22 2.78 0.25
N TRP A 293 -5.80 3.17 -0.96
CA TRP A 293 -6.57 2.79 -2.14
C TRP A 293 -6.38 1.31 -2.46
N ILE A 294 -7.47 0.67 -2.85
CA ILE A 294 -7.39 -0.61 -3.56
C ILE A 294 -7.05 -0.27 -5.00
N THR A 295 -5.94 -0.80 -5.51
CA THR A 295 -5.47 -0.56 -6.88
C THR A 295 -6.58 -0.83 -7.90
N ASP A 296 -6.81 0.09 -8.83
CA ASP A 296 -7.84 -0.03 -9.89
C ASP A 296 -7.25 -0.65 -11.16
N ASP A 297 -6.87 -1.91 -11.07
CA ASP A 297 -6.29 -2.72 -12.15
C ASP A 297 -7.23 -3.86 -12.62
N GLY A 298 -8.50 -3.77 -12.24
CA GLY A 298 -9.52 -4.79 -12.49
C GLY A 298 -9.70 -5.78 -11.33
N ARG A 299 -8.96 -5.62 -10.23
CA ARG A 299 -9.20 -6.41 -9.01
C ARG A 299 -10.54 -6.04 -8.35
N PRO A 300 -11.14 -6.95 -7.57
CA PRO A 300 -12.38 -6.66 -6.85
C PRO A 300 -12.26 -5.42 -5.95
N ASN A 301 -13.21 -4.50 -6.09
CA ASN A 301 -13.29 -3.21 -5.39
C ASN A 301 -12.13 -2.24 -5.73
N GLY A 302 -11.53 -2.35 -6.93
CA GLY A 302 -10.56 -1.36 -7.42
C GLY A 302 -11.12 0.07 -7.31
N GLY A 303 -10.28 1.01 -6.89
CA GLY A 303 -10.65 2.40 -6.65
C GLY A 303 -11.32 2.70 -5.29
N TYR A 304 -11.71 1.68 -4.50
CA TYR A 304 -12.22 1.91 -3.14
C TYR A 304 -11.07 2.27 -2.18
N LEU A 305 -11.42 2.99 -1.11
CA LEU A 305 -10.55 3.07 0.06
C LEU A 305 -10.74 1.82 0.93
N GLN A 306 -9.65 1.23 1.40
CA GLN A 306 -9.63 0.15 2.38
C GLN A 306 -9.04 0.66 3.70
N ILE A 307 -9.64 0.29 4.82
CA ILE A 307 -9.18 0.69 6.16
C ILE A 307 -9.06 -0.52 7.09
N PHE A 308 -8.10 -0.47 7.99
CA PHE A 308 -8.06 -1.33 9.16
C PHE A 308 -8.85 -0.66 10.30
N ASN A 309 -10.07 -1.13 10.53
CA ASN A 309 -10.96 -0.63 11.58
C ASN A 309 -10.76 -1.45 12.85
N ASN A 310 -9.91 -0.98 13.77
CA ASN A 310 -9.41 -1.77 14.90
C ASN A 310 -10.51 -2.26 15.85
N SER A 311 -11.61 -1.53 15.97
CA SER A 311 -12.75 -1.91 16.81
C SER A 311 -14.07 -1.77 16.04
N GLY A 312 -14.06 -2.13 14.74
CA GLY A 312 -15.17 -1.95 13.82
C GLY A 312 -16.36 -2.88 14.04
N VAL A 313 -16.18 -3.94 14.82
CA VAL A 313 -17.22 -4.93 15.18
C VAL A 313 -17.42 -4.95 16.70
N SER A 314 -18.56 -5.48 17.14
CA SER A 314 -18.87 -5.63 18.57
C SER A 314 -17.77 -6.40 19.32
N ASN A 315 -17.59 -6.10 20.61
CA ASN A 315 -16.57 -6.68 21.47
C ASN A 315 -15.11 -6.37 21.04
N ASN A 316 -14.89 -5.19 20.45
CA ASN A 316 -13.57 -4.73 19.96
C ASN A 316 -12.94 -5.66 18.91
N GLN A 317 -13.74 -6.38 18.15
CA GLN A 317 -13.23 -7.13 17.02
C GLN A 317 -12.88 -6.17 15.90
N SER A 318 -11.72 -6.36 15.30
CA SER A 318 -11.26 -5.59 14.13
C SER A 318 -11.98 -6.01 12.87
N ALA A 319 -12.02 -5.10 11.90
CA ALA A 319 -12.54 -5.36 10.56
C ALA A 319 -11.66 -4.71 9.50
N ILE A 320 -11.63 -5.29 8.32
CA ILE A 320 -11.17 -4.63 7.10
C ILE A 320 -12.42 -4.15 6.37
N ASP A 321 -12.55 -2.83 6.26
CA ASP A 321 -13.68 -2.19 5.60
C ASP A 321 -13.25 -1.59 4.27
N GLY A 322 -14.03 -1.83 3.22
CA GLY A 322 -13.91 -1.17 1.92
C GLY A 322 -14.98 -0.09 1.79
N ILE A 323 -14.57 1.10 1.36
CA ILE A 323 -15.41 2.29 1.23
C ILE A 323 -15.41 2.71 -0.24
N GLU A 324 -16.55 2.57 -0.90
CA GLU A 324 -16.79 3.14 -2.22
C GLU A 324 -17.07 4.62 -2.06
N THR A 325 -16.09 5.44 -2.41
CA THR A 325 -16.22 6.88 -2.29
C THR A 325 -17.20 7.42 -3.35
N PRO A 326 -17.92 8.53 -3.09
CA PRO A 326 -18.82 9.14 -4.07
C PRO A 326 -18.05 9.97 -5.12
N PHE A 327 -16.96 9.39 -5.65
CA PHE A 327 -16.12 10.03 -6.66
C PHE A 327 -16.81 10.07 -8.01
N ASP A 328 -16.86 11.23 -8.63
CA ASP A 328 -17.36 11.43 -9.99
C ASP A 328 -16.16 11.63 -10.93
N ALA A 329 -15.86 10.62 -11.74
CA ALA A 329 -14.75 10.64 -12.68
C ALA A 329 -14.92 11.65 -13.83
N GLU A 330 -16.15 12.13 -14.11
CA GLU A 330 -16.38 13.16 -15.15
C GLU A 330 -15.98 14.56 -14.66
N THR A 331 -16.17 14.81 -13.37
CA THR A 331 -15.87 16.12 -12.75
C THR A 331 -14.58 16.11 -11.93
N GLY A 332 -14.06 14.94 -11.57
CA GLY A 332 -12.90 14.80 -10.67
C GLY A 332 -13.21 15.16 -9.22
N THR A 333 -14.50 15.14 -8.80
CA THR A 333 -14.93 15.60 -7.48
C THR A 333 -15.63 14.51 -6.68
N TYR A 334 -15.70 14.69 -5.36
CA TYR A 334 -16.46 13.81 -4.46
C TYR A 334 -17.83 14.46 -4.18
N THR A 335 -18.90 13.76 -4.53
CA THR A 335 -20.26 14.29 -4.38
C THR A 335 -20.65 14.45 -2.92
N LEU A 336 -21.02 15.67 -2.54
CA LEU A 336 -21.65 16.02 -1.27
C LEU A 336 -23.03 16.61 -1.52
N ASN A 337 -24.08 15.96 -1.02
CA ASN A 337 -25.43 16.50 -1.11
C ASN A 337 -25.64 17.62 -0.07
N PRO A 338 -26.29 18.73 -0.43
CA PRO A 338 -26.51 19.82 0.52
C PRO A 338 -27.23 19.37 1.80
N GLY A 339 -26.62 19.64 2.95
CA GLY A 339 -27.17 19.30 4.27
C GLY A 339 -27.02 17.83 4.66
N GLU A 340 -26.32 17.01 3.88
CA GLU A 340 -26.01 15.62 4.18
C GLU A 340 -24.51 15.46 4.48
N ALA A 341 -24.14 14.40 5.20
CA ALA A 341 -22.75 14.01 5.34
C ALA A 341 -22.26 13.30 4.08
N TYR A 342 -20.96 13.35 3.80
CA TYR A 342 -20.36 12.57 2.73
C TYR A 342 -20.76 11.08 2.80
N GLY A 343 -21.15 10.51 1.65
CA GLY A 343 -21.44 9.08 1.50
C GLY A 343 -20.16 8.21 1.49
N PRO A 344 -20.31 6.89 1.57
CA PRO A 344 -21.54 6.15 1.88
C PRO A 344 -21.92 6.23 3.37
N SER A 345 -23.16 5.90 3.72
CA SER A 345 -23.62 5.90 5.13
C SER A 345 -23.08 4.75 5.96
N THR A 346 -22.48 3.76 5.33
CA THR A 346 -21.82 2.60 5.94
C THR A 346 -20.69 2.12 5.01
N TYR A 347 -19.84 1.23 5.49
CA TYR A 347 -18.88 0.53 4.63
C TYR A 347 -19.59 -0.19 3.47
N THR A 348 -18.92 -0.30 2.33
CA THR A 348 -19.43 -1.04 1.15
C THR A 348 -19.14 -2.53 1.29
N THR A 349 -17.92 -2.88 1.73
CA THR A 349 -17.53 -4.25 2.03
C THR A 349 -16.91 -4.36 3.41
N ARG A 350 -17.02 -5.53 4.05
CA ARG A 350 -16.43 -5.81 5.37
C ARG A 350 -15.97 -7.26 5.49
N TYR A 351 -14.76 -7.41 5.98
CA TYR A 351 -14.27 -8.66 6.56
C TYR A 351 -14.05 -8.46 8.07
N ALA A 352 -14.76 -9.21 8.91
CA ALA A 352 -14.53 -9.24 10.35
C ALA A 352 -13.30 -10.10 10.65
N CYS A 353 -12.25 -9.50 11.20
CA CYS A 353 -10.95 -10.13 11.34
C CYS A 353 -10.97 -11.35 12.27
N ALA A 354 -10.29 -12.41 11.87
CA ALA A 354 -10.06 -13.58 12.73
C ALA A 354 -9.16 -13.26 13.93
N TYR A 355 -8.21 -12.33 13.73
CA TYR A 355 -7.34 -11.80 14.78
C TYR A 355 -7.52 -10.29 14.86
N SER A 356 -7.70 -9.76 16.06
CA SER A 356 -7.98 -8.35 16.31
C SER A 356 -6.76 -7.63 16.90
N ALA A 357 -6.67 -6.34 16.62
CA ALA A 357 -5.64 -5.46 17.13
C ALA A 357 -6.28 -4.17 17.67
N SER A 358 -5.79 -3.66 18.79
CA SER A 358 -6.30 -2.43 19.41
C SER A 358 -5.74 -1.14 18.80
N GLY A 359 -4.77 -1.25 17.90
CA GLY A 359 -4.12 -0.14 17.22
C GLY A 359 -3.13 -0.64 16.18
N GLN A 360 -2.57 0.30 15.41
CA GLN A 360 -1.70 -0.01 14.27
C GLN A 360 -2.37 -1.00 13.31
N SER A 361 -1.60 -1.83 12.62
CA SER A 361 -2.09 -2.82 11.68
C SER A 361 -2.12 -2.31 10.24
N SER A 362 -2.24 -3.23 9.29
CA SER A 362 -2.37 -2.91 7.87
C SER A 362 -3.14 -4.00 7.13
N SER A 363 -3.59 -3.69 5.92
CA SER A 363 -4.25 -4.67 5.06
C SER A 363 -4.07 -4.31 3.59
N ASP A 364 -3.92 -5.33 2.73
CA ASP A 364 -3.88 -5.18 1.28
C ASP A 364 -4.97 -6.00 0.60
N ARG A 365 -5.46 -5.52 -0.55
CA ARG A 365 -6.35 -6.26 -1.44
C ARG A 365 -5.54 -6.85 -2.58
N MET A 366 -5.48 -8.18 -2.64
CA MET A 366 -4.76 -8.89 -3.70
C MET A 366 -5.52 -8.87 -5.03
N SER A 367 -4.81 -9.01 -6.15
CA SER A 367 -5.42 -8.99 -7.50
C SER A 367 -6.46 -10.09 -7.70
N ASN A 368 -6.36 -11.22 -6.99
CA ASN A 368 -7.35 -12.29 -6.99
C ASN A 368 -8.57 -12.03 -6.07
N GLY A 369 -8.62 -10.89 -5.40
CA GLY A 369 -9.69 -10.49 -4.47
C GLY A 369 -9.49 -10.92 -3.02
N ASN A 370 -8.46 -11.66 -2.70
CA ASN A 370 -8.12 -12.02 -1.33
C ASN A 370 -7.74 -10.78 -0.51
N ILE A 371 -7.81 -10.89 0.81
CA ILE A 371 -7.41 -9.82 1.74
C ILE A 371 -6.22 -10.32 2.55
N TYR A 372 -5.09 -9.64 2.40
CA TYR A 372 -3.98 -9.77 3.35
C TYR A 372 -4.25 -8.90 4.57
N VAL A 373 -3.97 -9.42 5.75
CA VAL A 373 -4.19 -8.76 7.03
C VAL A 373 -2.95 -8.90 7.90
N ASN A 374 -2.45 -7.77 8.38
CA ASN A 374 -1.47 -7.71 9.46
C ASN A 374 -2.11 -7.12 10.71
N ALA A 375 -2.53 -7.97 11.63
CA ALA A 375 -3.04 -7.57 12.93
C ALA A 375 -1.87 -7.35 13.90
N SER A 376 -1.62 -6.10 14.28
CA SER A 376 -0.51 -5.72 15.15
C SER A 376 -0.67 -6.29 16.58
N GLY A 377 0.45 -6.64 17.19
CA GLY A 377 0.50 -7.06 18.61
C GLY A 377 0.54 -5.89 19.61
N GLY A 378 0.46 -4.64 19.13
CA GLY A 378 0.68 -3.45 19.97
C GLY A 378 2.17 -3.25 20.32
N GLN A 379 2.47 -2.32 21.21
CA GLN A 379 3.86 -2.05 21.63
C GLN A 379 4.48 -3.29 22.31
N GLY A 380 5.52 -3.85 21.69
CA GLY A 380 6.25 -5.01 22.21
C GLY A 380 5.52 -6.34 22.10
N GLY A 381 4.32 -6.38 21.51
CA GLY A 381 3.55 -7.60 21.30
C GLY A 381 3.84 -8.27 19.96
N ALA A 382 3.61 -9.59 19.89
CA ALA A 382 3.63 -10.30 18.60
C ALA A 382 2.32 -10.04 17.84
N GLY A 383 2.44 -9.58 16.60
CA GLY A 383 1.34 -9.48 15.65
C GLY A 383 1.12 -10.78 14.89
N VAL A 384 0.09 -10.80 14.06
CA VAL A 384 -0.29 -11.94 13.23
C VAL A 384 -0.55 -11.47 11.81
N MET A 385 0.17 -12.05 10.85
CA MET A 385 -0.09 -11.87 9.42
C MET A 385 -0.84 -13.08 8.86
N TYR A 386 -1.83 -12.85 8.05
CA TYR A 386 -2.59 -13.92 7.38
C TYR A 386 -3.30 -13.38 6.13
N GLU A 387 -3.72 -14.27 5.25
CA GLU A 387 -4.53 -13.97 4.08
C GLU A 387 -5.83 -14.75 4.11
N VAL A 388 -6.92 -14.11 3.72
CA VAL A 388 -8.23 -14.74 3.60
C VAL A 388 -8.74 -14.67 2.17
N ASN A 389 -9.46 -15.72 1.76
CA ASN A 389 -10.19 -15.73 0.50
C ASN A 389 -11.49 -14.90 0.58
N THR A 390 -12.22 -14.83 -0.51
CA THR A 390 -13.51 -14.12 -0.59
C THR A 390 -14.60 -14.68 0.33
N ASP A 391 -14.46 -15.90 0.81
CA ASP A 391 -15.35 -16.53 1.77
C ASP A 391 -14.94 -16.25 3.24
N GLY A 392 -13.81 -15.57 3.44
CA GLY A 392 -13.24 -15.24 4.76
C GLY A 392 -12.46 -16.38 5.41
N GLU A 393 -12.13 -17.43 4.66
CA GLU A 393 -11.31 -18.53 5.14
C GLU A 393 -9.82 -18.18 5.08
N ILE A 394 -9.06 -18.48 6.14
CA ILE A 394 -7.61 -18.27 6.15
C ILE A 394 -6.96 -19.29 5.22
N ILE A 395 -6.27 -18.79 4.19
CA ILE A 395 -5.61 -19.60 3.16
C ILE A 395 -4.08 -19.46 3.19
N TRP A 396 -3.55 -18.47 3.90
CA TRP A 396 -2.13 -18.28 4.15
C TRP A 396 -1.92 -17.81 5.60
N GLY A 397 -0.87 -18.28 6.25
CA GLY A 397 -0.64 -18.01 7.67
C GLY A 397 -1.50 -18.90 8.59
N PRO A 398 -1.74 -18.52 9.85
CA PRO A 398 -1.24 -17.32 10.52
C PRO A 398 0.29 -17.34 10.76
N TYR A 399 0.96 -16.24 10.47
CA TYR A 399 2.38 -16.06 10.73
C TYR A 399 2.56 -15.05 11.87
N ASN A 400 3.18 -15.48 12.97
CA ASN A 400 3.41 -14.64 14.12
C ASN A 400 4.73 -13.90 13.99
N ALA A 401 4.70 -12.57 14.10
CA ALA A 401 5.87 -11.70 14.03
C ALA A 401 5.71 -10.47 14.92
N GLN A 402 6.81 -9.88 15.32
CA GLN A 402 6.77 -8.55 15.96
C GLN A 402 6.64 -7.48 14.87
N THR A 403 5.43 -7.25 14.39
CA THR A 403 5.13 -6.31 13.33
C THR A 403 4.00 -5.37 13.70
N GLN A 404 4.11 -4.13 13.29
CA GLN A 404 3.05 -3.13 13.42
C GLN A 404 2.32 -2.94 12.10
N LYS A 405 3.06 -2.93 10.99
CA LYS A 405 2.56 -2.90 9.62
C LYS A 405 3.36 -3.87 8.75
N GLY A 406 2.70 -4.52 7.83
CA GLY A 406 3.30 -5.37 6.81
C GLY A 406 2.48 -5.29 5.53
N PHE A 407 3.14 -5.46 4.39
CA PHE A 407 2.54 -5.29 3.08
C PHE A 407 2.82 -6.49 2.20
N ARG A 408 1.86 -6.80 1.32
CA ARG A 408 1.96 -7.93 0.42
C ARG A 408 2.33 -7.46 -0.99
N TYR A 409 3.34 -8.10 -1.57
CA TYR A 409 3.82 -7.82 -2.92
C TYR A 409 3.62 -9.05 -3.79
N GLU A 410 3.06 -8.84 -4.97
CA GLU A 410 2.82 -9.88 -5.98
C GLU A 410 4.13 -10.33 -6.63
N CYS A 411 4.14 -11.53 -7.20
CA CYS A 411 5.34 -12.08 -7.85
C CYS A 411 5.86 -11.22 -9.01
N ASP A 412 4.98 -10.55 -9.72
CA ASP A 412 5.29 -9.70 -10.86
C ASP A 412 5.60 -8.24 -10.48
N HIS A 413 5.52 -7.89 -9.20
CA HIS A 413 5.95 -6.58 -8.73
C HIS A 413 7.42 -6.33 -9.11
N PRO A 414 7.76 -5.21 -9.79
CA PRO A 414 9.13 -4.98 -10.28
C PRO A 414 10.21 -5.12 -9.21
N GLY A 415 9.93 -4.65 -7.99
CA GLY A 415 10.84 -4.76 -6.85
C GLY A 415 11.09 -6.21 -6.41
N ILE A 416 10.07 -7.08 -6.48
CA ILE A 416 10.23 -8.52 -6.21
C ILE A 416 11.10 -9.16 -7.29
N ILE A 417 10.87 -8.83 -8.55
CA ILE A 417 11.70 -9.30 -9.67
C ILE A 417 13.16 -8.84 -9.49
N ALA A 418 13.38 -7.59 -9.11
CA ALA A 418 14.72 -7.06 -8.86
C ALA A 418 15.45 -7.77 -7.70
N LEU A 419 14.70 -8.26 -6.71
CA LEU A 419 15.23 -8.98 -5.56
C LEU A 419 15.53 -10.46 -5.84
N GLU A 420 15.07 -11.05 -6.96
CA GLU A 420 15.19 -12.51 -7.24
C GLU A 420 16.58 -13.07 -6.96
N SER A 421 17.63 -12.38 -7.42
CA SER A 421 19.02 -12.85 -7.26
C SER A 421 19.56 -12.73 -5.81
N PHE A 422 18.88 -12.01 -4.94
CA PHE A 422 19.24 -11.81 -3.54
C PHE A 422 18.43 -12.69 -2.59
N MET A 423 17.34 -13.27 -3.08
CA MET A 423 16.46 -14.09 -2.28
C MET A 423 16.94 -15.55 -2.20
N ASN A 424 16.49 -16.21 -1.15
CA ASN A 424 16.63 -17.66 -1.01
C ASN A 424 15.57 -18.33 -1.92
N SER A 425 15.86 -18.39 -3.23
CA SER A 425 14.92 -18.72 -4.31
C SER A 425 14.37 -20.16 -4.28
N SER A 426 14.86 -21.03 -3.41
CA SER A 426 14.48 -22.44 -3.39
C SER A 426 13.09 -22.72 -2.79
N THR A 427 12.37 -21.71 -2.31
CA THR A 427 11.13 -21.90 -1.54
C THR A 427 9.90 -21.24 -2.14
N SER A 428 10.04 -20.21 -2.97
CA SER A 428 8.91 -19.48 -3.54
C SER A 428 8.47 -20.01 -4.91
N SER A 429 7.16 -20.13 -5.12
CA SER A 429 6.55 -20.45 -6.42
C SER A 429 6.74 -19.32 -7.43
N CYS A 430 6.93 -18.07 -6.98
CA CYS A 430 7.18 -16.92 -7.84
C CYS A 430 8.36 -17.13 -8.79
N PHE A 431 9.39 -17.85 -8.34
CA PHE A 431 10.62 -18.11 -9.08
C PHE A 431 10.80 -19.58 -9.44
N THR A 432 10.02 -20.45 -8.86
CA THR A 432 9.84 -21.78 -9.42
C THR A 432 8.97 -21.60 -10.65
N SER A 433 9.60 -21.30 -11.79
CA SER A 433 8.99 -21.79 -13.01
C SER A 433 8.51 -23.19 -12.70
N SER A 434 7.30 -23.55 -13.07
CA SER A 434 6.93 -24.95 -13.22
C SER A 434 7.74 -25.52 -14.39
N VAL A 435 9.04 -25.55 -14.18
CA VAL A 435 9.95 -26.34 -14.96
C VAL A 435 9.82 -27.74 -14.36
N SER A 436 8.85 -28.51 -14.87
CA SER A 436 9.21 -29.90 -15.11
C SER A 436 10.62 -29.84 -15.63
N GLU A 437 11.62 -30.47 -14.97
CA GLU A 437 13.05 -30.42 -15.33
C GLU A 437 13.20 -30.07 -16.79
N ILE A 438 13.63 -28.81 -17.10
CA ILE A 438 13.90 -28.44 -18.47
C ILE A 438 15.07 -29.34 -18.80
N ASP A 439 14.76 -30.38 -19.53
CA ASP A 439 15.76 -31.14 -20.24
C ASP A 439 16.69 -30.09 -20.86
N ALA A 440 17.96 -30.09 -20.51
CA ALA A 440 18.96 -29.04 -20.77
C ALA A 440 19.19 -28.74 -22.26
N SER A 441 18.14 -28.80 -23.07
CA SER A 441 18.13 -28.86 -24.51
C SER A 441 17.69 -27.56 -25.21
N LEU A 442 17.08 -26.57 -24.49
CA LEU A 442 16.74 -25.28 -25.07
C LEU A 442 17.76 -24.23 -24.63
N LEU A 443 18.67 -23.85 -25.52
CA LEU A 443 19.66 -22.80 -25.28
C LEU A 443 19.30 -21.56 -26.07
N ILE A 444 19.19 -20.42 -25.39
CA ILE A 444 18.92 -19.11 -26.01
C ILE A 444 20.11 -18.19 -25.80
N TYR A 445 20.70 -17.71 -26.92
CA TYR A 445 21.85 -16.82 -26.84
C TYR A 445 21.96 -15.88 -28.07
N PRO A 446 22.56 -14.69 -27.87
CA PRO A 446 22.87 -14.08 -26.59
C PRO A 446 21.59 -13.70 -25.82
N ASN A 447 21.64 -13.73 -24.51
CA ASN A 447 20.60 -13.23 -23.62
C ASN A 447 21.29 -12.57 -22.41
N PRO A 448 21.26 -11.22 -22.25
CA PRO A 448 20.57 -10.25 -23.12
C PRO A 448 21.09 -10.21 -24.56
N THR A 449 20.24 -9.75 -25.49
CA THR A 449 20.56 -9.59 -26.92
C THR A 449 20.45 -8.14 -27.34
N ASN A 450 21.20 -7.75 -28.39
CA ASN A 450 21.08 -6.47 -29.08
C ASN A 450 20.37 -6.56 -30.45
N GLY A 451 19.69 -7.67 -30.73
CA GLY A 451 18.90 -7.91 -31.92
C GLY A 451 18.73 -9.38 -32.23
N ILE A 452 19.71 -10.00 -32.88
CA ILE A 452 19.61 -11.40 -33.33
C ILE A 452 19.74 -12.36 -32.14
N VAL A 453 18.76 -13.27 -32.03
CA VAL A 453 18.73 -14.34 -31.03
C VAL A 453 18.81 -15.69 -31.72
N SER A 454 19.65 -16.56 -31.20
CA SER A 454 19.75 -17.97 -31.61
C SER A 454 19.17 -18.87 -30.54
N ILE A 455 18.35 -19.81 -30.94
CA ILE A 455 17.72 -20.80 -30.10
C ILE A 455 18.14 -22.17 -30.56
N GLU A 456 18.80 -22.93 -29.71
CA GLU A 456 19.13 -24.34 -29.96
C GLU A 456 18.11 -25.23 -29.27
N LEU A 457 17.42 -26.03 -30.06
CA LEU A 457 16.31 -26.88 -29.62
C LEU A 457 16.78 -28.24 -29.10
N GLY A 458 18.06 -28.59 -29.29
CA GLY A 458 18.61 -29.88 -28.88
C GLY A 458 17.74 -31.07 -29.35
N THR A 459 17.34 -31.92 -28.42
CA THR A 459 16.44 -33.06 -28.69
C THR A 459 14.97 -32.67 -28.75
N LEU A 460 14.60 -31.45 -28.41
CA LEU A 460 13.21 -30.96 -28.43
C LEU A 460 12.59 -30.93 -29.83
N ASN A 461 13.41 -30.83 -30.86
CA ASN A 461 12.93 -30.76 -32.25
C ASN A 461 12.09 -31.98 -32.70
N GLN A 462 12.20 -33.11 -31.99
CA GLN A 462 11.41 -34.31 -32.28
C GLN A 462 9.99 -34.26 -31.72
N ASN A 463 9.75 -33.46 -30.68
CA ASN A 463 8.51 -33.42 -29.95
C ASN A 463 7.73 -32.11 -30.15
N TYR A 464 8.40 -31.01 -30.46
CA TYR A 464 7.82 -29.70 -30.59
C TYR A 464 7.65 -29.26 -32.04
N THR A 465 6.51 -28.65 -32.33
CA THR A 465 6.08 -28.38 -33.71
C THR A 465 6.02 -26.90 -34.02
N ALA A 466 5.82 -26.05 -33.01
CA ALA A 466 5.65 -24.61 -33.17
C ALA A 466 6.56 -23.82 -32.23
N PHE A 467 7.00 -22.67 -32.73
CA PHE A 467 7.80 -21.69 -32.02
C PHE A 467 7.11 -20.32 -32.12
N THR A 468 6.99 -19.62 -31.00
CA THR A 468 6.44 -18.27 -30.97
C THR A 468 7.29 -17.37 -30.07
N VAL A 469 7.29 -16.06 -30.35
CA VAL A 469 7.83 -15.02 -29.47
C VAL A 469 6.70 -14.10 -29.10
N THR A 470 6.54 -13.85 -27.80
CA THR A 470 5.49 -12.98 -27.27
C THR A 470 6.10 -11.85 -26.44
N THR A 471 5.39 -10.73 -26.39
CA THR A 471 5.63 -9.63 -25.43
C THR A 471 5.20 -10.06 -24.03
N ILE A 472 5.54 -9.26 -23.02
CA ILE A 472 5.07 -9.43 -21.64
C ILE A 472 3.53 -9.39 -21.51
N SER A 473 2.84 -8.70 -22.44
CA SER A 473 1.38 -8.67 -22.51
C SER A 473 0.76 -9.86 -23.25
N GLY A 474 1.56 -10.87 -23.62
CA GLY A 474 1.10 -12.05 -24.36
C GLY A 474 0.88 -11.85 -25.84
N GLN A 475 1.15 -10.65 -26.40
CA GLN A 475 1.03 -10.41 -27.84
C GLN A 475 2.10 -11.18 -28.61
N THR A 476 1.70 -12.09 -29.52
CA THR A 476 2.64 -12.78 -30.39
C THR A 476 3.23 -11.81 -31.43
N ILE A 477 4.55 -11.66 -31.43
CA ILE A 477 5.30 -10.84 -32.39
C ILE A 477 5.99 -11.67 -33.48
N TYR A 478 6.20 -12.96 -33.21
CA TYR A 478 6.80 -13.90 -34.15
C TYR A 478 6.21 -15.29 -33.97
N SER A 479 6.02 -16.03 -35.07
CA SER A 479 5.53 -17.41 -35.02
C SER A 479 6.06 -18.20 -36.22
N GLU A 480 6.57 -19.41 -35.99
CA GLU A 480 7.08 -20.28 -37.01
C GLU A 480 6.93 -21.76 -36.65
N LEU A 481 6.84 -22.66 -37.65
CA LEU A 481 6.90 -24.11 -37.44
C LEU A 481 8.34 -24.58 -37.33
N ILE A 482 8.61 -25.49 -36.40
CA ILE A 482 9.96 -25.99 -36.12
C ILE A 482 10.50 -26.87 -37.23
N ASN A 483 9.66 -27.71 -37.85
CA ASN A 483 10.01 -28.54 -39.03
C ASN A 483 11.34 -29.31 -38.91
N ASN A 484 11.56 -30.00 -37.79
CA ASN A 484 12.78 -30.76 -37.49
C ASN A 484 14.08 -29.95 -37.44
N ARG A 485 14.00 -28.62 -37.31
CA ARG A 485 15.20 -27.79 -37.13
C ARG A 485 15.74 -27.94 -35.71
N THR A 486 17.06 -28.00 -35.61
CA THR A 486 17.75 -28.02 -34.32
C THR A 486 18.10 -26.64 -33.79
N ARG A 487 18.02 -25.64 -34.72
CA ARG A 487 18.30 -24.24 -34.39
C ARG A 487 17.33 -23.32 -35.14
N ILE A 488 16.88 -22.29 -34.44
CA ILE A 488 16.07 -21.20 -34.95
C ILE A 488 16.81 -19.88 -34.68
N GLN A 489 16.70 -18.92 -35.59
CA GLN A 489 17.17 -17.56 -35.38
C GLN A 489 16.04 -16.61 -35.71
N PHE A 490 15.90 -15.57 -34.90
CA PHE A 490 15.01 -14.46 -35.21
C PHE A 490 15.64 -13.16 -34.72
N ASP A 491 15.15 -12.03 -35.25
CA ASP A 491 15.71 -10.72 -35.01
C ASP A 491 14.66 -9.84 -34.34
N LEU A 492 15.05 -9.23 -33.23
CA LEU A 492 14.25 -8.25 -32.47
C LEU A 492 14.51 -6.80 -32.98
N GLU A 493 15.39 -6.59 -33.95
CA GLU A 493 15.59 -5.26 -34.51
C GLU A 493 14.28 -4.69 -35.06
N GLY A 494 13.91 -3.50 -34.61
CA GLY A 494 12.62 -2.86 -34.94
C GLY A 494 11.51 -3.03 -33.90
N TYR A 495 11.67 -3.93 -32.95
CA TYR A 495 10.76 -4.04 -31.79
C TYR A 495 11.25 -3.15 -30.63
N PRO A 496 10.39 -2.76 -29.69
CA PRO A 496 10.78 -2.03 -28.49
C PRO A 496 11.81 -2.79 -27.64
N GLU A 497 12.70 -2.09 -26.97
CA GLU A 497 13.54 -2.69 -25.92
C GLU A 497 12.66 -3.23 -24.80
N GLY A 498 13.07 -4.34 -24.17
CA GLY A 498 12.30 -4.94 -23.10
C GLY A 498 12.42 -6.46 -23.04
N MET A 499 11.51 -7.06 -22.29
CA MET A 499 11.42 -8.51 -22.12
C MET A 499 10.46 -9.14 -23.12
N TYR A 500 10.86 -10.32 -23.62
CA TYR A 500 10.07 -11.16 -24.50
C TYR A 500 10.13 -12.61 -24.03
N PHE A 501 9.13 -13.41 -24.39
CA PHE A 501 9.09 -14.83 -24.10
C PHE A 501 9.19 -15.64 -25.40
N VAL A 502 10.09 -16.57 -25.41
CA VAL A 502 10.20 -17.62 -26.44
C VAL A 502 9.40 -18.81 -25.98
N ASN A 503 8.41 -19.21 -26.75
CA ASN A 503 7.55 -20.34 -26.45
C ASN A 503 7.71 -21.43 -27.53
N VAL A 504 7.90 -22.66 -27.10
CA VAL A 504 7.99 -23.85 -27.97
C VAL A 504 6.87 -24.78 -27.60
N THR A 505 5.98 -25.10 -28.54
CA THR A 505 4.75 -25.88 -28.28
C THR A 505 4.75 -27.17 -29.08
N ASN A 506 4.31 -28.28 -28.47
CA ASN A 506 4.13 -29.56 -29.15
C ASN A 506 2.67 -29.75 -29.66
N GLY A 507 2.47 -30.83 -30.41
CA GLY A 507 1.17 -31.16 -30.97
C GLY A 507 0.08 -31.53 -29.95
N LYS A 508 0.42 -31.63 -28.66
CA LYS A 508 -0.53 -31.89 -27.54
C LYS A 508 -0.87 -30.60 -26.78
N GLY A 509 -0.25 -29.47 -27.14
CA GLY A 509 -0.42 -28.19 -26.42
C GLY A 509 0.52 -28.01 -25.21
N GLU A 510 1.44 -28.93 -24.96
CA GLU A 510 2.48 -28.73 -23.95
C GLU A 510 3.45 -27.67 -24.46
N MET A 511 3.85 -26.71 -23.59
CA MET A 511 4.66 -25.56 -23.97
C MET A 511 5.86 -25.42 -23.02
N ILE A 512 7.03 -25.11 -23.59
CA ILE A 512 8.20 -24.63 -22.88
C ILE A 512 8.32 -23.13 -23.20
N SER A 513 8.50 -22.31 -22.17
CA SER A 513 8.68 -20.86 -22.30
C SER A 513 10.00 -20.44 -21.68
N GLN A 514 10.74 -19.54 -22.33
CA GLN A 514 11.98 -18.96 -21.81
C GLN A 514 12.07 -17.48 -22.14
N ARG A 515 12.52 -16.70 -21.15
CA ARG A 515 12.64 -15.24 -21.24
C ARG A 515 13.90 -14.82 -22.02
N ILE A 516 13.76 -13.74 -22.79
CA ILE A 516 14.88 -13.00 -23.39
C ILE A 516 14.76 -11.51 -23.06
N SER A 517 15.91 -10.88 -22.85
CA SER A 517 16.02 -9.43 -22.66
C SER A 517 16.63 -8.81 -23.91
N TYR A 518 15.93 -7.86 -24.54
CA TYR A 518 16.41 -7.09 -25.69
C TYR A 518 16.84 -5.70 -25.22
N LEU A 519 18.11 -5.40 -25.43
CA LEU A 519 18.75 -4.12 -25.06
C LEU A 519 19.55 -3.64 -26.28
N ARG A 520 19.42 -2.37 -26.69
CA ARG A 520 20.18 -1.75 -27.77
C ARG A 520 21.50 -1.16 -27.33
#